data_ec3f278502452123b7b0a8a1fbdd28b6
#
_entry.id   ec3f278502452123b7b0a8a1fbdd28b6
#
_cell.length_a   1.000
_cell.length_b   1.000
_cell.length_c   1.000
_cell.angle_alpha   90.00
_cell.angle_beta   90.00
_cell.angle_gamma   90.00
#
_symmetry.space_group_name_H-M   'P 1'
#
loop_
_entity.id
_entity.type
_entity.pdbx_description
1 polymer ?
#
loop_
_entity_poly.entity_id
_entity_poly.type
_entity_poly.pdbx_seq_one_letter_code
_entity_poly.pdbx_strand_id
1 'polypeptide(L)'
;MACLFGGNSIKSATAVGTRLLTVDEARAGGIMGIDIVSVTNKFMKENPGMVKSFVELTHDANQRYRSGNSDLNAMAKESEMKIADMKDTLSGFKFLTPKETKKSMKSGNLAKFLKGFDTPRGTVTTKFLP
;
A
#
# COMPACT_ATOMS: atom_id res chain seq x y z
N MET A 1 -13.17 18.58 -10.31
CA MET A 1 -11.90 17.92 -9.99
C MET A 1 -12.22 16.49 -9.57
N ALA A 2 -11.64 15.49 -10.19
CA ALA A 2 -11.84 14.08 -9.84
C ALA A 2 -10.55 13.52 -9.22
N CYS A 3 -10.67 12.76 -8.13
CA CYS A 3 -9.60 11.97 -7.57
C CYS A 3 -9.84 10.51 -7.94
N LEU A 4 -8.88 9.88 -8.61
CA LEU A 4 -9.01 8.53 -9.14
C LEU A 4 -7.96 7.63 -8.49
N PHE A 5 -8.39 6.45 -8.05
CA PHE A 5 -7.54 5.41 -7.50
C PHE A 5 -7.51 4.19 -8.43
N GLY A 6 -6.32 3.62 -8.62
CA GLY A 6 -6.12 2.43 -9.42
C GLY A 6 -5.47 2.69 -10.79
N GLY A 7 -4.57 1.80 -11.20
CA GLY A 7 -3.71 1.98 -12.37
C GLY A 7 -4.46 2.25 -13.68
N ASN A 8 -5.46 1.44 -14.00
CA ASN A 8 -6.22 1.60 -15.25
C ASN A 8 -7.07 2.87 -15.27
N SER A 9 -7.67 3.26 -14.14
CA SER A 9 -8.46 4.49 -14.03
C SER A 9 -7.60 5.74 -14.19
N ILE A 10 -6.41 5.74 -13.60
CA ILE A 10 -5.45 6.85 -13.73
C ILE A 10 -4.99 6.98 -15.19
N LYS A 11 -4.69 5.86 -15.86
CA LYS A 11 -4.27 5.85 -17.26
C LYS A 11 -5.35 6.41 -18.18
N SER A 12 -6.60 5.97 -18.01
CA SER A 12 -7.73 6.48 -18.79
C SER A 12 -7.97 7.96 -18.56
N ALA A 13 -7.85 8.43 -17.34
CA ALA A 13 -8.01 9.85 -17.01
C ALA A 13 -6.88 10.72 -17.56
N THR A 14 -5.62 10.24 -17.53
CA THR A 14 -4.48 10.98 -18.08
C THR A 14 -4.46 11.02 -19.60
N ALA A 15 -5.18 10.13 -20.28
CA ALA A 15 -5.35 10.17 -21.73
C ALA A 15 -6.20 11.37 -22.22
N VAL A 16 -7.10 11.86 -21.36
CA VAL A 16 -8.05 12.95 -21.68
C VAL A 16 -7.96 14.14 -20.73
N GLY A 17 -7.07 14.11 -19.77
CA GLY A 17 -6.92 15.12 -18.74
C GLY A 17 -5.45 15.43 -18.41
N THR A 18 -5.26 16.47 -17.62
CA THR A 18 -3.93 16.88 -17.14
C THR A 18 -3.72 16.40 -15.71
N ARG A 19 -2.59 15.74 -15.47
CA ARG A 19 -2.17 15.38 -14.11
C ARG A 19 -1.67 16.64 -13.40
N LEU A 20 -2.34 17.00 -12.30
CA LEU A 20 -1.98 18.18 -11.50
C LEU A 20 -0.87 17.90 -10.50
N LEU A 21 -0.72 16.63 -10.05
CA LEU A 21 0.23 16.24 -9.04
C LEU A 21 0.72 14.81 -9.32
N THR A 22 2.01 14.62 -9.32
CA THR A 22 2.63 13.29 -9.38
C THR A 22 2.69 12.66 -7.99
N VAL A 23 2.91 11.34 -7.93
CA VAL A 23 3.08 10.61 -6.65
C VAL A 23 4.28 11.14 -5.87
N ASP A 24 5.36 11.51 -6.55
CA ASP A 24 6.58 12.00 -5.91
C ASP A 24 6.40 13.43 -5.38
N GLU A 25 5.73 14.29 -6.11
CA GLU A 25 5.37 15.64 -5.64
C GLU A 25 4.40 15.56 -4.43
N ALA A 26 3.42 14.65 -4.47
CA ALA A 26 2.53 14.40 -3.35
C ALA A 26 3.31 13.94 -2.10
N ARG A 27 4.25 13.01 -2.27
CA ARG A 27 5.13 12.56 -1.18
C ARG A 27 6.02 13.67 -0.64
N ALA A 28 6.60 14.48 -1.51
CA ALA A 28 7.39 15.65 -1.12
C ALA A 28 6.57 16.66 -0.34
N GLY A 29 5.28 16.83 -0.70
CA GLY A 29 4.31 17.64 0.03
C GLY A 29 3.75 17.00 1.31
N GLY A 30 4.24 15.81 1.70
CA GLY A 30 3.77 15.10 2.90
C GLY A 30 2.47 14.31 2.73
N ILE A 31 1.96 14.22 1.50
CA ILE A 31 0.79 13.41 1.18
C ILE A 31 1.26 11.97 0.96
N MET A 32 0.84 11.05 1.82
CA MET A 32 1.17 9.62 1.70
C MET A 32 -0.08 8.82 1.40
N GLY A 33 -0.03 7.98 0.37
CA GLY A 33 -0.96 6.85 0.21
C GLY A 33 -0.40 5.65 0.97
N ILE A 34 -1.24 5.01 1.78
CA ILE A 34 -0.87 3.79 2.51
C ILE A 34 -1.95 2.75 2.26
N ASP A 35 -1.56 1.62 1.69
CA ASP A 35 -2.42 0.46 1.61
C ASP A 35 -2.29 -0.36 2.90
N ILE A 36 -3.42 -0.63 3.53
CA ILE A 36 -3.51 -1.30 4.82
C ILE A 36 -4.40 -2.52 4.70
N VAL A 37 -3.93 -3.64 5.20
CA VAL A 37 -4.78 -4.80 5.48
C VAL A 37 -5.13 -4.79 6.96
N SER A 38 -6.42 -4.86 7.28
CA SER A 38 -6.91 -4.90 8.65
C SER A 38 -7.71 -6.16 8.91
N VAL A 39 -7.61 -6.67 10.12
CA VAL A 39 -8.41 -7.80 10.62
C VAL A 39 -9.09 -7.42 11.93
N THR A 40 -10.24 -8.02 12.21
CA THR A 40 -10.90 -7.79 13.50
C THR A 40 -10.10 -8.42 14.64
N ASN A 41 -10.21 -7.85 15.83
CA ASN A 41 -9.60 -8.43 17.04
C ASN A 41 -10.09 -9.86 17.30
N LYS A 42 -11.35 -10.15 16.99
CA LYS A 42 -11.94 -11.48 17.11
C LYS A 42 -11.22 -12.46 16.16
N PHE A 43 -11.13 -12.14 14.86
CA PHE A 43 -10.48 -12.98 13.88
C PHE A 43 -9.01 -13.28 14.25
N MET A 44 -8.27 -12.25 14.68
CA MET A 44 -6.88 -12.39 15.09
C MET A 44 -6.70 -13.32 16.29
N LYS A 45 -7.63 -13.28 17.29
CA LYS A 45 -7.59 -14.17 18.44
C LYS A 45 -7.95 -15.62 18.09
N GLU A 46 -8.92 -15.79 17.21
CA GLU A 46 -9.41 -17.13 16.80
C GLU A 46 -8.48 -17.79 15.77
N ASN A 47 -7.75 -17.01 14.96
CA ASN A 47 -6.95 -17.51 13.85
C ASN A 47 -5.50 -16.93 13.85
N PRO A 48 -4.75 -17.01 14.95
CA PRO A 48 -3.42 -16.39 15.04
C PRO A 48 -2.42 -16.96 14.02
N GLY A 49 -2.51 -18.26 13.72
CA GLY A 49 -1.67 -18.93 12.73
C GLY A 49 -1.93 -18.42 11.31
N MET A 50 -3.18 -18.18 10.95
CA MET A 50 -3.54 -17.64 9.64
C MET A 50 -3.04 -16.20 9.47
N VAL A 51 -3.19 -15.36 10.49
CA VAL A 51 -2.69 -13.98 10.48
C VAL A 51 -1.17 -13.96 10.33
N LYS A 52 -0.46 -14.82 11.07
CA LYS A 52 0.99 -14.96 10.96
C LYS A 52 1.40 -15.37 9.54
N SER A 53 0.80 -16.42 9.00
CA SER A 53 1.11 -16.90 7.65
C SER A 53 0.85 -15.85 6.58
N PHE A 54 -0.25 -15.07 6.70
CA PHE A 54 -0.54 -13.98 5.78
C PHE A 54 0.55 -12.90 5.81
N VAL A 55 0.99 -12.50 6.99
CA VAL A 55 2.07 -11.51 7.15
C VAL A 55 3.38 -12.03 6.57
N GLU A 56 3.75 -13.27 6.85
CA GLU A 56 4.99 -13.90 6.33
C GLU A 56 4.96 -14.00 4.81
N LEU A 57 3.86 -14.46 4.22
CA LEU A 57 3.70 -14.55 2.76
C LEU A 57 3.76 -13.17 2.09
N THR A 58 3.14 -12.17 2.71
CA THR A 58 3.17 -10.78 2.19
C THR A 58 4.60 -10.24 2.20
N HIS A 59 5.35 -10.47 3.27
CA HIS A 59 6.75 -10.03 3.33
C HIS A 59 7.64 -10.75 2.33
N ASP A 60 7.43 -12.04 2.15
CA ASP A 60 8.16 -12.85 1.16
C ASP A 60 7.88 -12.34 -0.27
N ALA A 61 6.62 -12.08 -0.60
CA ALA A 61 6.24 -11.52 -1.90
C ALA A 61 6.89 -10.14 -2.14
N ASN A 62 6.86 -9.26 -1.14
CA ASN A 62 7.50 -7.96 -1.19
C ASN A 62 9.01 -8.07 -1.39
N GLN A 63 9.66 -9.00 -0.71
CA GLN A 63 11.10 -9.23 -0.84
C GLN A 63 11.45 -9.76 -2.23
N ARG A 64 10.69 -10.71 -2.78
CA ARG A 64 10.88 -11.22 -4.15
C ARG A 64 10.74 -10.10 -5.17
N TYR A 65 9.73 -9.25 -5.03
CA TYR A 65 9.55 -8.10 -5.92
C TYR A 65 10.75 -7.14 -5.86
N ARG A 66 11.19 -6.77 -4.66
CA ARG A 66 12.32 -5.86 -4.46
C ARG A 66 13.64 -6.40 -5.01
N SER A 67 13.84 -7.71 -4.96
CA SER A 67 15.03 -8.38 -5.50
C SER A 67 14.95 -8.69 -7.01
N GLY A 68 13.84 -8.36 -7.67
CA GLY A 68 13.62 -8.64 -9.08
C GLY A 68 13.27 -10.11 -9.39
N ASN A 69 12.95 -10.91 -8.36
CA ASN A 69 12.67 -12.35 -8.47
C ASN A 69 11.16 -12.66 -8.55
N SER A 70 10.30 -11.66 -8.76
CA SER A 70 8.87 -11.88 -8.95
C SER A 70 8.55 -12.26 -10.39
N ASP A 71 7.64 -13.21 -10.56
CA ASP A 71 7.06 -13.52 -11.87
C ASP A 71 5.99 -12.48 -12.23
N LEU A 72 6.42 -11.41 -12.89
CA LEU A 72 5.52 -10.33 -13.30
C LEU A 72 4.51 -10.77 -14.37
N ASN A 73 4.80 -11.83 -15.15
CA ASN A 73 3.86 -12.36 -16.13
C ASN A 73 2.69 -13.08 -15.43
N ALA A 74 3.02 -13.92 -14.43
CA ALA A 74 1.99 -14.58 -13.62
C ALA A 74 1.14 -13.54 -12.87
N MET A 75 1.78 -12.54 -12.26
CA MET A 75 1.06 -11.45 -11.57
C MET A 75 0.14 -10.68 -12.50
N ALA A 76 0.59 -10.32 -13.69
CA ALA A 76 -0.20 -9.61 -14.69
C ALA A 76 -1.41 -10.44 -15.15
N LYS A 77 -1.20 -11.74 -15.39
CA LYS A 77 -2.25 -12.69 -15.76
C LYS A 77 -3.33 -12.78 -14.66
N GLU A 78 -2.93 -13.00 -13.40
CA GLU A 78 -3.87 -13.12 -12.27
C GLU A 78 -4.63 -11.83 -11.98
N SER A 79 -4.03 -10.67 -12.29
CA SER A 79 -4.64 -9.35 -12.11
C SER A 79 -5.40 -8.88 -13.33
N GLU A 80 -5.49 -9.69 -14.39
CA GLU A 80 -6.10 -9.34 -15.68
C GLU A 80 -5.53 -8.03 -16.28
N MET A 81 -4.26 -7.75 -16.01
CA MET A 81 -3.55 -6.55 -16.46
C MET A 81 -2.57 -6.87 -17.59
N LYS A 82 -2.30 -5.90 -18.44
CA LYS A 82 -1.13 -5.96 -19.33
C LYS A 82 0.14 -5.80 -18.49
N ILE A 83 1.19 -6.53 -18.84
CA ILE A 83 2.45 -6.50 -18.07
C ILE A 83 3.05 -5.07 -17.98
N ALA A 84 2.90 -4.25 -19.00
CA ALA A 84 3.34 -2.86 -18.97
C ALA A 84 2.57 -2.04 -17.92
N ASP A 85 1.26 -2.22 -17.85
CA ASP A 85 0.38 -1.52 -16.89
C ASP A 85 0.63 -2.02 -15.46
N MET A 86 0.93 -3.31 -15.30
CA MET A 86 1.35 -3.89 -14.01
C MET A 86 2.66 -3.27 -13.53
N LYS A 87 3.67 -3.18 -14.38
CA LYS A 87 4.97 -2.56 -14.05
C LYS A 87 4.81 -1.09 -13.67
N ASP A 88 4.02 -0.35 -14.43
CA ASP A 88 3.73 1.07 -14.14
C ASP A 88 3.02 1.22 -12.78
N THR A 89 2.01 0.40 -12.53
CA THR A 89 1.30 0.38 -11.23
C THR A 89 2.24 0.09 -10.07
N LEU A 90 3.06 -0.97 -10.17
CA LEU A 90 3.98 -1.38 -9.11
C LEU A 90 5.07 -0.35 -8.86
N SER A 91 5.50 0.41 -9.87
CA SER A 91 6.50 1.49 -9.72
C SER A 91 6.02 2.60 -8.79
N GLY A 92 4.70 2.81 -8.66
CA GLY A 92 4.10 3.77 -7.75
C GLY A 92 4.13 3.34 -6.27
N PHE A 93 4.40 2.05 -5.99
CA PHE A 93 4.43 1.52 -4.63
C PHE A 93 5.84 1.45 -4.04
N LYS A 94 5.94 1.66 -2.74
CA LYS A 94 7.14 1.41 -1.97
C LYS A 94 6.92 0.25 -1.01
N PHE A 95 7.38 -0.92 -1.41
CA PHE A 95 7.28 -2.12 -0.59
C PHE A 95 8.36 -2.10 0.51
N LEU A 96 7.94 -1.85 1.75
CA LEU A 96 8.85 -1.75 2.89
C LEU A 96 9.16 -3.14 3.46
N THR A 97 10.40 -3.33 3.90
CA THR A 97 10.76 -4.48 4.75
C THR A 97 10.13 -4.32 6.14
N PRO A 98 9.99 -5.40 6.94
CA PRO A 98 9.51 -5.32 8.33
C PRO A 98 10.30 -4.30 9.17
N LYS A 99 11.62 -4.23 8.97
CA LYS A 99 12.49 -3.28 9.66
C LYS A 99 12.21 -1.83 9.27
N GLU A 100 12.02 -1.58 7.96
CA GLU A 100 11.67 -0.24 7.45
C GLU A 100 10.28 0.18 7.92
N THR A 101 9.30 -0.75 7.89
CA THR A 101 7.95 -0.53 8.40
C THR A 101 8.02 -0.14 9.88
N LYS A 102 8.70 -0.92 10.70
CA LYS A 102 8.88 -0.63 12.13
C LYS A 102 9.56 0.72 12.39
N LYS A 103 10.56 1.08 11.57
CA LYS A 103 11.21 2.39 11.63
C LYS A 103 10.24 3.52 11.25
N SER A 104 9.49 3.35 10.18
CA SER A 104 8.50 4.34 9.72
C SER A 104 7.41 4.58 10.77
N MET A 105 6.95 3.53 11.42
CA MET A 105 5.98 3.61 12.52
C MET A 105 6.54 4.40 13.71
N LYS A 106 7.79 4.13 14.10
CA LYS A 106 8.45 4.81 15.21
C LYS A 106 8.78 6.29 14.93
N SER A 107 8.97 6.68 13.67
CA SER A 107 9.28 8.06 13.29
C SER A 107 8.13 9.06 13.54
N GLY A 108 6.95 8.56 13.85
CA GLY A 108 5.76 9.38 14.06
C GLY A 108 5.11 9.92 12.78
N ASN A 109 5.72 9.72 11.61
CA ASN A 109 5.15 10.19 10.33
C ASN A 109 3.82 9.52 10.02
N LEU A 110 3.73 8.20 10.27
CA LEU A 110 2.47 7.46 10.11
C LEU A 110 1.40 7.97 11.10
N ALA A 111 1.78 8.23 12.34
CA ALA A 111 0.85 8.76 13.34
C ALA A 111 0.35 10.18 12.97
N LYS A 112 1.22 11.02 12.42
CA LYS A 112 0.83 12.34 11.91
C LYS A 112 -0.13 12.23 10.73
N PHE A 113 0.15 11.32 9.80
CA PHE A 113 -0.72 11.06 8.67
C PHE A 113 -2.10 10.57 9.12
N LEU A 114 -2.15 9.58 10.01
CA LEU A 114 -3.41 9.04 10.55
C LEU A 114 -4.22 10.07 11.34
N LYS A 115 -3.55 10.98 12.08
CA LYS A 115 -4.21 12.10 12.75
C LYS A 115 -4.85 13.10 11.78
N GLY A 116 -4.28 13.27 10.60
CA GLY A 116 -4.88 14.10 9.53
C GLY A 116 -6.19 13.53 8.98
N PHE A 117 -6.48 12.25 9.22
CA PHE A 117 -7.76 11.61 8.91
C PHE A 117 -8.70 11.53 10.10
N ASP A 118 -8.42 12.24 11.19
CA ASP A 118 -9.29 12.26 12.38
C ASP A 118 -10.63 12.89 12.01
N THR A 119 -11.50 12.03 11.50
CA THR A 119 -12.89 12.38 11.27
C THR A 119 -13.60 12.31 12.61
N PRO A 120 -14.70 13.10 12.84
CA PRO A 120 -15.40 13.18 14.12
C PRO A 120 -16.01 11.85 14.65
N ARG A 121 -15.71 10.73 14.05
CA ARG A 121 -16.32 9.41 14.34
C ARG A 121 -15.40 8.41 15.03
N GLY A 122 -14.47 8.83 15.83
CA GLY A 122 -13.78 7.91 16.73
C GLY A 122 -12.27 7.83 16.55
N THR A 123 -11.63 7.62 17.66
CA THR A 123 -10.20 7.43 17.79
C THR A 123 -9.77 6.14 17.10
N VAL A 124 -8.96 6.24 16.05
CA VAL A 124 -8.29 5.06 15.47
C VAL A 124 -7.23 4.59 16.46
N THR A 125 -7.54 3.56 17.22
CA THR A 125 -6.56 2.94 18.09
C THR A 125 -5.67 2.01 17.25
N THR A 126 -4.50 2.48 16.90
CA THR A 126 -3.50 1.66 16.22
C THR A 126 -2.77 0.78 17.24
N LYS A 127 -3.28 -0.42 17.51
CA LYS A 127 -2.49 -1.49 18.12
C LYS A 127 -1.73 -2.20 17.02
N PHE A 128 -0.45 -1.94 16.95
CA PHE A 128 0.44 -2.66 16.05
C PHE A 128 0.88 -3.97 16.70
N LEU A 129 0.87 -5.05 15.92
CA LEU A 129 1.45 -6.33 16.34
C LEU A 129 2.97 -6.17 16.52
N PRO A 130 3.56 -6.85 17.51
CA PRO A 130 4.98 -6.79 17.81
C PRO A 130 5.87 -7.31 16.68
#